data_3a1fffd7cfbd4485497ec03c305be677
#
_entry.id   3a1fffd7cfbd4485497ec03c305be677
#
_cell.length_a   1.000
_cell.length_b   1.000
_cell.length_c   1.000
_cell.angle_alpha   90.00
_cell.angle_beta   90.00
_cell.angle_gamma   90.00
#
_symmetry.space_group_name_H-M   'P 1'
#
loop_
_entity.id
_entity.type
_entity.pdbx_description
1 polymer ?
#
loop_
_entity_poly.entity_id
_entity_poly.type
_entity_poly.pdbx_seq_one_letter_code
_entity_poly.pdbx_strand_id
1 'polypeptide(L)'
;MNSTLILKGNILYTPRPSEFISIPHGYIIAVDGVVVYCGESIPPAYASCEVTDYSDNLIIPGFVDTHAHAPQYCNRGLGMDKELLPWLETYTFPEEAKFSDPDYARLVYGAFVQDLWRNGTTRSILFGTIHKESTLVLMELLQKAGLSAYVGKVNMDRNSPEFLIEKTQQSLIDTKEWLDASLQFGPLVKPIITPRFVPSCTSELMIGLGKLAEEYNVPIQSHLSENHGEIDWVASLHPESPNYTDVYYEHRLMGQVPTVMAHCIHLSDVEIDRMAETQTMVSHCPYSNVNLSSGIAPIRKLMKRNIPIGLGSDISGGHIVSMAKVLTEAIGLSKMKWVEVDQTYAPLTLSEAFYMATKGGGKFFGKVGSFEKGCDLDALIIDDTSIFDPNERTLEERLERWLYVGDDRHIVERYVAGYIVPNPQG
;
A
#
# COMPACT_ATOMS: atom_id res chain seq x y z
N MET A 1 -25.83 -19.37 10.44
CA MET A 1 -25.43 -20.21 9.29
C MET A 1 -24.18 -19.57 8.74
N ASN A 2 -23.11 -20.33 8.47
CA ASN A 2 -21.91 -19.77 7.85
C ASN A 2 -22.26 -19.31 6.43
N SER A 3 -21.79 -18.10 6.07
CA SER A 3 -21.97 -17.58 4.69
C SER A 3 -20.98 -18.27 3.77
N THR A 4 -21.49 -19.02 2.79
CA THR A 4 -20.64 -19.66 1.77
C THR A 4 -20.78 -18.89 0.47
N LEU A 5 -19.66 -18.48 -0.11
CA LEU A 5 -19.53 -17.85 -1.41
C LEU A 5 -18.71 -18.75 -2.32
N ILE A 6 -19.22 -19.02 -3.53
CA ILE A 6 -18.50 -19.75 -4.57
C ILE A 6 -18.40 -18.86 -5.81
N LEU A 7 -17.17 -18.55 -6.22
CA LEU A 7 -16.87 -17.84 -7.46
C LEU A 7 -16.34 -18.84 -8.48
N LYS A 8 -16.84 -18.79 -9.72
CA LYS A 8 -16.34 -19.55 -10.85
C LYS A 8 -15.78 -18.61 -11.91
N GLY A 9 -14.60 -18.90 -12.46
CA GLY A 9 -13.98 -18.09 -13.52
C GLY A 9 -12.56 -18.53 -13.84
N ASN A 10 -11.83 -17.70 -14.56
CA ASN A 10 -10.43 -17.94 -14.90
C ASN A 10 -9.54 -17.38 -13.80
N ILE A 11 -9.08 -18.23 -12.90
CA ILE A 11 -8.41 -17.85 -11.66
C ILE A 11 -6.90 -17.73 -11.88
N LEU A 12 -6.32 -16.61 -11.42
CA LEU A 12 -4.89 -16.35 -11.50
C LEU A 12 -4.37 -15.66 -10.24
N TYR A 13 -3.34 -16.21 -9.61
CA TYR A 13 -2.70 -15.62 -8.42
C TYR A 13 -1.25 -16.09 -8.24
N THR A 14 -0.48 -15.41 -7.40
CA THR A 14 0.92 -15.73 -7.10
C THR A 14 1.08 -16.18 -5.64
N PRO A 15 1.26 -17.49 -5.36
CA PRO A 15 1.57 -17.97 -4.00
C PRO A 15 2.99 -17.57 -3.56
N ARG A 16 3.90 -17.43 -4.53
CA ARG A 16 5.32 -17.03 -4.37
C ARG A 16 5.71 -16.03 -5.47
N PRO A 17 6.79 -15.26 -5.27
CA PRO A 17 7.19 -14.25 -6.25
C PRO A 17 7.44 -14.77 -7.67
N SER A 18 7.96 -15.98 -7.81
CA SER A 18 8.34 -16.56 -9.11
C SER A 18 7.31 -17.50 -9.72
N GLU A 19 6.08 -17.55 -9.18
CA GLU A 19 5.12 -18.58 -9.55
C GLU A 19 3.72 -18.01 -9.72
N PHE A 20 3.12 -18.20 -10.90
CA PHE A 20 1.68 -18.07 -11.10
C PHE A 20 0.99 -19.42 -10.89
N ILE A 21 -0.19 -19.38 -10.26
CA ILE A 21 -1.18 -20.46 -10.33
C ILE A 21 -2.29 -19.99 -11.24
N SER A 22 -2.53 -20.76 -12.31
CA SER A 22 -3.56 -20.52 -13.35
C SER A 22 -4.52 -21.67 -13.37
N ILE A 23 -5.83 -21.39 -13.15
CA ILE A 23 -6.89 -22.40 -13.11
C ILE A 23 -8.01 -21.93 -14.05
N PRO A 24 -8.02 -22.38 -15.33
CA PRO A 24 -9.08 -22.07 -16.25
C PRO A 24 -10.42 -22.63 -15.76
N HIS A 25 -11.49 -21.81 -15.81
CA HIS A 25 -12.84 -22.17 -15.37
C HIS A 25 -12.90 -22.79 -13.97
N GLY A 26 -11.98 -22.37 -13.08
CA GLY A 26 -11.85 -22.88 -11.72
C GLY A 26 -12.86 -22.29 -10.75
N TYR A 27 -12.78 -22.73 -9.49
CA TYR A 27 -13.67 -22.35 -8.41
C TYR A 27 -12.88 -21.88 -7.21
N ILE A 28 -13.31 -20.75 -6.62
CA ILE A 28 -12.87 -20.29 -5.30
C ILE A 28 -14.06 -20.45 -4.36
N ILE A 29 -13.86 -21.11 -3.24
CA ILE A 29 -14.88 -21.26 -2.19
C ILE A 29 -14.39 -20.55 -0.95
N ALA A 30 -15.18 -19.60 -0.46
CA ALA A 30 -14.94 -18.93 0.82
C ALA A 30 -16.10 -19.20 1.79
N VAL A 31 -15.76 -19.35 3.06
CA VAL A 31 -16.71 -19.48 4.16
C VAL A 31 -16.41 -18.35 5.16
N ASP A 32 -17.42 -17.54 5.46
CA ASP A 32 -17.30 -16.35 6.30
C ASP A 32 -16.15 -15.42 5.87
N GLY A 33 -16.01 -15.27 4.54
CA GLY A 33 -15.00 -14.40 3.91
C GLY A 33 -13.60 -15.00 3.79
N VAL A 34 -13.35 -16.21 4.29
CA VAL A 34 -12.05 -16.88 4.26
C VAL A 34 -12.04 -17.98 3.21
N VAL A 35 -11.03 -18.00 2.34
CA VAL A 35 -10.83 -19.05 1.33
C VAL A 35 -10.63 -20.40 2.00
N VAL A 36 -11.47 -21.37 1.68
CA VAL A 36 -11.37 -22.75 2.16
C VAL A 36 -10.92 -23.71 1.05
N TYR A 37 -11.14 -23.33 -0.20
CA TYR A 37 -10.76 -24.11 -1.39
C TYR A 37 -10.56 -23.20 -2.61
N CYS A 38 -9.58 -23.56 -3.44
CA CYS A 38 -9.37 -23.02 -4.78
C CYS A 38 -8.91 -24.15 -5.69
N GLY A 39 -9.60 -24.43 -6.81
CA GLY A 39 -9.28 -25.55 -7.70
C GLY A 39 -10.23 -25.72 -8.87
N GLU A 40 -10.06 -26.82 -9.63
CA GLU A 40 -10.73 -27.06 -10.91
C GLU A 40 -12.19 -27.53 -10.79
N SER A 41 -12.60 -28.06 -9.63
CA SER A 41 -13.95 -28.63 -9.45
C SER A 41 -14.49 -28.35 -8.04
N ILE A 42 -15.82 -28.30 -7.92
CA ILE A 42 -16.46 -28.09 -6.60
C ILE A 42 -16.38 -29.40 -5.78
N PRO A 43 -15.80 -29.37 -4.58
CA PRO A 43 -15.83 -30.53 -3.68
C PRO A 43 -17.25 -30.94 -3.32
N PRO A 44 -17.55 -32.24 -3.11
CA PRO A 44 -18.91 -32.74 -2.84
C PRO A 44 -19.63 -32.03 -1.67
N ALA A 45 -18.90 -31.58 -0.69
CA ALA A 45 -19.45 -30.85 0.47
C ALA A 45 -20.11 -29.51 0.09
N TYR A 46 -19.80 -28.94 -1.07
CA TYR A 46 -20.33 -27.65 -1.55
C TYR A 46 -21.17 -27.78 -2.81
N ALA A 47 -21.47 -28.99 -3.29
CA ALA A 47 -22.15 -29.24 -4.55
C ALA A 47 -23.58 -28.67 -4.62
N SER A 48 -24.22 -28.40 -3.48
CA SER A 48 -25.56 -27.79 -3.41
C SER A 48 -25.56 -26.30 -3.18
N CYS A 49 -24.38 -25.65 -3.06
CA CYS A 49 -24.29 -24.22 -2.84
C CYS A 49 -24.46 -23.47 -4.17
N GLU A 50 -24.97 -22.25 -4.10
CA GLU A 50 -25.08 -21.35 -5.25
C GLU A 50 -23.70 -20.92 -5.73
N VAL A 51 -23.53 -20.81 -7.06
CA VAL A 51 -22.29 -20.41 -7.72
C VAL A 51 -22.51 -19.08 -8.41
N THR A 52 -21.68 -18.10 -8.10
CA THR A 52 -21.58 -16.86 -8.87
C THR A 52 -20.63 -17.11 -10.04
N ASP A 53 -21.18 -17.14 -11.26
CA ASP A 53 -20.46 -17.55 -12.47
C ASP A 53 -19.91 -16.36 -13.25
N TYR A 54 -18.58 -16.27 -13.33
CA TYR A 54 -17.79 -15.31 -14.11
C TYR A 54 -16.95 -16.05 -15.18
N SER A 55 -17.49 -17.05 -15.83
CA SER A 55 -16.75 -18.06 -16.63
C SER A 55 -15.71 -17.50 -17.58
N ASP A 56 -15.97 -16.36 -18.24
CA ASP A 56 -15.06 -15.78 -19.23
C ASP A 56 -14.09 -14.74 -18.65
N ASN A 57 -14.34 -14.27 -17.44
CA ASN A 57 -13.57 -13.22 -16.78
C ASN A 57 -12.35 -13.79 -16.06
N LEU A 58 -11.31 -12.94 -15.92
CA LEU A 58 -10.22 -13.24 -15.00
C LEU A 58 -10.66 -12.95 -13.55
N ILE A 59 -10.30 -13.84 -12.63
CA ILE A 59 -10.42 -13.62 -11.19
C ILE A 59 -9.02 -13.53 -10.60
N ILE A 60 -8.66 -12.37 -10.11
CA ILE A 60 -7.35 -12.10 -9.52
C ILE A 60 -7.51 -11.60 -8.07
N PRO A 61 -6.48 -11.73 -7.21
CA PRO A 61 -6.49 -11.08 -5.89
C PRO A 61 -6.64 -9.56 -6.01
N GLY A 62 -7.33 -8.96 -5.03
CA GLY A 62 -7.38 -7.51 -4.91
C GLY A 62 -6.00 -6.89 -4.72
N PHE A 63 -5.80 -5.70 -5.27
CA PHE A 63 -4.54 -4.98 -5.11
C PHE A 63 -4.36 -4.43 -3.69
N VAL A 64 -3.10 -4.38 -3.28
CA VAL A 64 -2.65 -3.82 -2.00
C VAL A 64 -1.72 -2.64 -2.28
N ASP A 65 -2.13 -1.45 -1.85
CA ASP A 65 -1.31 -0.23 -1.89
C ASP A 65 -0.66 -0.04 -0.52
N THR A 66 0.65 -0.23 -0.42
CA THR A 66 1.35 -0.20 0.86
C THR A 66 1.83 1.19 1.29
N HIS A 67 1.55 2.24 0.49
CA HIS A 67 1.90 3.62 0.83
C HIS A 67 1.18 4.63 -0.06
N ALA A 68 0.37 5.48 0.54
CA ALA A 68 -0.22 6.64 -0.12
C ALA A 68 -0.58 7.74 0.88
N HIS A 69 -0.61 8.99 0.42
CA HIS A 69 -1.02 10.17 1.18
C HIS A 69 -2.40 10.63 0.74
N ALA A 70 -3.45 10.23 1.46
CA ALA A 70 -4.82 10.59 1.13
C ALA A 70 -5.06 12.11 0.98
N PRO A 71 -4.48 12.99 1.85
CA PRO A 71 -4.67 14.44 1.73
C PRO A 71 -4.00 15.08 0.52
N GLN A 72 -3.08 14.40 -0.14
CA GLN A 72 -2.38 14.93 -1.32
C GLN A 72 -3.10 14.60 -2.64
N TYR A 73 -4.24 13.93 -2.58
CA TYR A 73 -4.97 13.44 -3.75
C TYR A 73 -5.24 14.51 -4.82
N CYS A 74 -5.53 15.75 -4.40
CA CYS A 74 -5.77 16.86 -5.34
C CYS A 74 -4.50 17.37 -6.03
N ASN A 75 -3.31 17.05 -5.54
CA ASN A 75 -2.04 17.51 -6.09
C ASN A 75 -1.45 16.57 -7.15
N ARG A 76 -2.12 15.48 -7.48
CA ARG A 76 -1.65 14.51 -8.47
C ARG A 76 -1.28 15.18 -9.78
N GLY A 77 -0.05 14.95 -10.24
CA GLY A 77 0.47 15.51 -11.50
C GLY A 77 0.90 16.97 -11.43
N LEU A 78 0.95 17.58 -10.24
CA LEU A 78 1.43 18.94 -10.05
C LEU A 78 2.90 18.95 -9.57
N GLY A 79 3.72 19.80 -10.18
CA GLY A 79 5.11 20.01 -9.78
C GLY A 79 6.06 18.85 -10.05
N MET A 80 5.76 18.00 -11.03
CA MET A 80 6.60 16.85 -11.40
C MET A 80 7.95 17.24 -12.04
N ASP A 81 8.25 18.51 -12.10
CA ASP A 81 9.54 19.11 -12.51
C ASP A 81 10.41 19.51 -11.32
N LYS A 82 10.02 19.16 -10.10
CA LYS A 82 10.69 19.51 -8.84
C LYS A 82 11.25 18.28 -8.13
N GLU A 83 12.31 18.51 -7.37
CA GLU A 83 12.78 17.53 -6.38
C GLU A 83 11.90 17.55 -5.11
N LEU A 84 12.06 16.53 -4.24
CA LEU A 84 11.24 16.28 -3.06
C LEU A 84 11.01 17.53 -2.19
N LEU A 85 12.07 18.17 -1.66
CA LEU A 85 11.90 19.24 -0.68
C LEU A 85 11.21 20.49 -1.26
N PRO A 86 11.59 21.02 -2.46
CA PRO A 86 10.87 22.10 -3.10
C PRO A 86 9.43 21.75 -3.46
N TRP A 87 9.14 20.49 -3.81
CA TRP A 87 7.80 20.02 -4.10
C TRP A 87 6.92 20.01 -2.85
N LEU A 88 7.44 19.53 -1.70
CA LEU A 88 6.74 19.55 -0.42
C LEU A 88 6.32 20.99 -0.03
N GLU A 89 7.23 21.95 -0.14
CA GLU A 89 6.96 23.35 0.21
C GLU A 89 5.95 24.02 -0.71
N THR A 90 6.02 23.72 -2.02
CA THR A 90 5.21 24.42 -3.03
C THR A 90 3.77 23.90 -3.09
N TYR A 91 3.58 22.59 -3.02
CA TYR A 91 2.28 21.95 -3.27
C TYR A 91 1.74 21.17 -2.07
N THR A 92 2.58 20.36 -1.43
CA THR A 92 2.13 19.39 -0.43
C THR A 92 1.66 20.05 0.85
N PHE A 93 2.50 20.83 1.50
CA PHE A 93 2.16 21.47 2.76
C PHE A 93 0.98 22.44 2.67
N PRO A 94 0.88 23.31 1.63
CA PRO A 94 -0.30 24.16 1.45
C PRO A 94 -1.60 23.39 1.25
N GLU A 95 -1.55 22.21 0.61
CA GLU A 95 -2.73 21.35 0.42
C GLU A 95 -3.12 20.66 1.73
N GLU A 96 -2.16 20.03 2.42
CA GLU A 96 -2.40 19.33 3.67
C GLU A 96 -2.96 20.25 4.77
N ALA A 97 -2.61 21.55 4.78
CA ALA A 97 -3.12 22.53 5.72
C ALA A 97 -4.65 22.73 5.63
N LYS A 98 -5.25 22.53 4.45
CA LYS A 98 -6.70 22.68 4.24
C LYS A 98 -7.50 21.61 5.01
N PHE A 99 -6.88 20.53 5.37
CA PHE A 99 -7.50 19.42 6.12
C PHE A 99 -7.70 19.71 7.62
N SER A 100 -7.39 20.94 8.06
CA SER A 100 -7.93 21.48 9.32
C SER A 100 -9.46 21.63 9.28
N ASP A 101 -10.06 21.67 8.10
CA ASP A 101 -11.49 21.66 7.84
C ASP A 101 -11.97 20.21 7.53
N PRO A 102 -12.75 19.57 8.42
CA PRO A 102 -13.27 18.24 8.19
C PRO A 102 -14.23 18.11 7.00
N ASP A 103 -14.91 19.21 6.59
CA ASP A 103 -15.79 19.19 5.42
C ASP A 103 -14.96 19.14 4.14
N TYR A 104 -13.84 19.90 4.08
CA TYR A 104 -12.86 19.75 3.00
C TYR A 104 -12.27 18.34 2.95
N ALA A 105 -11.89 17.81 4.11
CA ALA A 105 -11.40 16.44 4.21
C ALA A 105 -12.41 15.42 3.66
N ARG A 106 -13.68 15.54 4.02
CA ARG A 106 -14.77 14.66 3.54
C ARG A 106 -14.92 14.70 2.03
N LEU A 107 -14.82 15.89 1.44
CA LEU A 107 -14.90 16.07 -0.02
C LEU A 107 -13.75 15.37 -0.74
N VAL A 108 -12.51 15.64 -0.32
CA VAL A 108 -11.31 15.11 -0.98
C VAL A 108 -11.15 13.61 -0.74
N TYR A 109 -11.31 13.16 0.50
CA TYR A 109 -11.22 11.73 0.83
C TYR A 109 -12.33 10.91 0.18
N GLY A 110 -13.54 11.48 -0.01
CA GLY A 110 -14.60 10.81 -0.74
C GLY A 110 -14.19 10.50 -2.18
N ALA A 111 -13.55 11.44 -2.88
CA ALA A 111 -13.04 11.24 -4.23
C ALA A 111 -11.87 10.24 -4.25
N PHE A 112 -10.96 10.31 -3.28
CA PHE A 112 -9.82 9.38 -3.16
C PHE A 112 -10.29 7.93 -2.92
N VAL A 113 -11.21 7.70 -1.99
CA VAL A 113 -11.77 6.38 -1.68
C VAL A 113 -12.51 5.81 -2.89
N GLN A 114 -13.23 6.66 -3.65
CA GLN A 114 -13.85 6.29 -4.91
C GLN A 114 -12.82 5.79 -5.94
N ASP A 115 -11.68 6.47 -6.06
CA ASP A 115 -10.63 6.08 -6.99
C ASP A 115 -9.88 4.82 -6.55
N LEU A 116 -9.68 4.57 -5.24
CA LEU A 116 -9.20 3.29 -4.73
C LEU A 116 -10.12 2.15 -5.18
N TRP A 117 -11.43 2.32 -4.96
CA TRP A 117 -12.45 1.36 -5.38
C TRP A 117 -12.41 1.12 -6.89
N ARG A 118 -12.41 2.19 -7.71
CA ARG A 118 -12.36 2.11 -9.17
C ARG A 118 -11.19 1.27 -9.65
N ASN A 119 -10.00 1.52 -9.09
CA ASN A 119 -8.77 0.88 -9.51
C ASN A 119 -8.50 -0.49 -8.86
N GLY A 120 -9.46 -1.02 -8.08
CA GLY A 120 -9.37 -2.35 -7.50
C GLY A 120 -8.39 -2.47 -6.34
N THR A 121 -8.06 -1.36 -5.67
CA THR A 121 -7.29 -1.38 -4.44
C THR A 121 -8.20 -1.79 -3.30
N THR A 122 -8.06 -3.02 -2.82
CA THR A 122 -8.88 -3.58 -1.74
C THR A 122 -8.31 -3.31 -0.37
N ARG A 123 -6.99 -3.13 -0.30
CA ARG A 123 -6.28 -2.82 0.95
C ARG A 123 -5.24 -1.72 0.73
N SER A 124 -5.12 -0.82 1.72
CA SER A 124 -4.17 0.29 1.63
C SER A 124 -3.57 0.68 2.97
N ILE A 125 -2.34 1.21 2.95
CA ILE A 125 -1.67 1.81 4.10
C ILE A 125 -1.55 3.30 3.81
N LEU A 126 -2.25 4.13 4.61
CA LEU A 126 -2.52 5.52 4.27
C LEU A 126 -1.98 6.49 5.33
N PHE A 127 -1.29 7.51 4.85
CA PHE A 127 -1.05 8.73 5.59
C PHE A 127 -2.31 9.61 5.54
N GLY A 128 -2.82 9.99 6.70
CA GLY A 128 -3.81 11.05 6.87
C GLY A 128 -3.14 12.40 7.04
N THR A 129 -3.66 13.23 7.95
CA THR A 129 -3.11 14.54 8.29
C THR A 129 -2.66 14.60 9.76
N ILE A 130 -2.13 15.75 10.19
CA ILE A 130 -1.92 16.03 11.62
C ILE A 130 -3.24 16.21 12.39
N HIS A 131 -4.34 16.50 11.69
CA HIS A 131 -5.67 16.77 12.27
C HIS A 131 -6.40 15.44 12.53
N LYS A 132 -6.62 15.12 13.82
CA LYS A 132 -7.25 13.84 14.22
C LYS A 132 -8.68 13.68 13.68
N GLU A 133 -9.50 14.76 13.69
CA GLU A 133 -10.88 14.74 13.22
C GLU A 133 -10.96 14.39 11.73
N SER A 134 -10.14 15.03 10.91
CA SER A 134 -10.07 14.74 9.46
C SER A 134 -9.51 13.34 9.17
N THR A 135 -8.60 12.85 10.00
CA THR A 135 -8.11 11.47 9.87
C THR A 135 -9.20 10.45 10.23
N LEU A 136 -10.06 10.74 11.22
CA LEU A 136 -11.25 9.91 11.53
C LEU A 136 -12.27 9.92 10.39
N VAL A 137 -12.44 11.06 9.68
CA VAL A 137 -13.28 11.13 8.46
C VAL A 137 -12.80 10.17 7.39
N LEU A 138 -11.47 10.05 7.17
CA LEU A 138 -10.91 9.08 6.22
C LEU A 138 -11.27 7.64 6.63
N MET A 139 -11.10 7.31 7.91
CA MET A 139 -11.45 5.98 8.44
C MET A 139 -12.94 5.66 8.26
N GLU A 140 -13.83 6.63 8.53
CA GLU A 140 -15.27 6.51 8.32
C GLU A 140 -15.62 6.20 6.86
N LEU A 141 -15.04 6.94 5.91
CA LEU A 141 -15.30 6.76 4.48
C LEU A 141 -14.80 5.40 3.96
N LEU A 142 -13.63 4.95 4.39
CA LEU A 142 -13.11 3.63 4.05
C LEU A 142 -13.99 2.51 4.61
N GLN A 143 -14.45 2.64 5.87
CA GLN A 143 -15.34 1.66 6.47
C GLN A 143 -16.69 1.60 5.73
N LYS A 144 -17.26 2.75 5.37
CA LYS A 144 -18.51 2.80 4.58
C LYS A 144 -18.36 2.20 3.20
N ALA A 145 -17.19 2.41 2.58
CA ALA A 145 -16.88 1.82 1.29
C ALA A 145 -16.63 0.31 1.35
N GLY A 146 -16.45 -0.28 2.54
CA GLY A 146 -16.08 -1.69 2.68
C GLY A 146 -14.64 -2.02 2.27
N LEU A 147 -13.78 -1.00 2.12
CA LEU A 147 -12.36 -1.17 1.83
C LEU A 147 -11.57 -1.38 3.13
N SER A 148 -10.46 -2.12 3.03
CA SER A 148 -9.59 -2.34 4.18
C SER A 148 -8.40 -1.39 4.17
N ALA A 149 -8.08 -0.80 5.32
CA ALA A 149 -6.93 0.09 5.42
C ALA A 149 -6.30 0.12 6.80
N TYR A 150 -4.99 0.36 6.82
CA TYR A 150 -4.32 1.00 7.93
C TYR A 150 -4.28 2.51 7.67
N VAL A 151 -4.76 3.32 8.59
CA VAL A 151 -4.80 4.78 8.45
C VAL A 151 -4.00 5.41 9.58
N GLY A 152 -3.20 6.41 9.30
CA GLY A 152 -2.36 7.06 10.30
C GLY A 152 -2.58 8.56 10.43
N LYS A 153 -2.74 9.04 11.67
CA LYS A 153 -2.58 10.46 11.98
C LYS A 153 -1.09 10.80 11.87
N VAL A 154 -0.76 11.74 11.01
CA VAL A 154 0.62 12.20 10.82
C VAL A 154 1.08 13.00 12.03
N ASN A 155 2.36 12.84 12.39
CA ASN A 155 3.00 13.57 13.48
C ASN A 155 4.20 14.36 12.95
N MET A 156 4.24 15.66 13.26
CA MET A 156 5.30 16.60 12.87
C MET A 156 5.45 17.69 13.95
N ASP A 157 6.58 17.76 14.63
CA ASP A 157 6.84 18.75 15.71
C ASP A 157 8.09 19.59 15.50
N ARG A 158 8.77 19.45 14.34
CA ARG A 158 9.88 20.31 13.93
C ARG A 158 10.00 20.43 12.40
N ASN A 159 10.78 21.42 11.96
CA ASN A 159 11.16 21.61 10.56
C ASN A 159 9.99 21.54 9.56
N SER A 160 8.83 22.02 9.97
CA SER A 160 7.60 22.06 9.18
C SER A 160 7.03 23.49 9.22
N PRO A 161 6.20 23.88 8.24
CA PRO A 161 5.55 25.20 8.27
C PRO A 161 4.73 25.41 9.55
N GLU A 162 4.67 26.65 10.06
CA GLU A 162 3.93 26.97 11.29
C GLU A 162 2.48 26.48 11.31
N PHE A 163 1.83 26.42 10.15
CA PHE A 163 0.45 25.99 10.00
C PHE A 163 0.29 24.45 9.96
N LEU A 164 1.40 23.69 9.98
CA LEU A 164 1.42 22.22 10.02
C LEU A 164 2.33 21.65 11.12
N ILE A 165 2.92 22.50 11.98
CA ILE A 165 3.79 22.05 13.06
C ILE A 165 2.99 21.85 14.35
N GLU A 166 3.16 20.71 15.01
CA GLU A 166 2.53 20.42 16.30
C GLU A 166 3.51 20.73 17.45
N LYS A 167 2.97 20.88 18.66
CA LYS A 167 3.78 20.82 19.88
C LYS A 167 3.93 19.35 20.28
N THR A 168 5.14 18.89 20.62
CA THR A 168 5.45 17.49 20.93
C THR A 168 4.42 16.83 21.85
N GLN A 169 4.16 17.44 23.02
CA GLN A 169 3.23 16.87 24.01
C GLN A 169 1.80 16.86 23.49
N GLN A 170 1.36 17.88 22.75
CA GLN A 170 0.03 17.91 22.17
C GLN A 170 -0.12 16.86 21.07
N SER A 171 0.90 16.69 20.21
CA SER A 171 0.91 15.65 19.19
C SER A 171 0.74 14.25 19.78
N LEU A 172 1.41 13.96 20.90
CA LEU A 172 1.27 12.68 21.61
C LEU A 172 -0.12 12.51 22.24
N ILE A 173 -0.68 13.58 22.83
CA ILE A 173 -2.05 13.55 23.40
C ILE A 173 -3.07 13.31 22.28
N ASP A 174 -3.01 14.08 21.21
CA ASP A 174 -3.94 13.96 20.08
C ASP A 174 -3.82 12.60 19.39
N THR A 175 -2.61 12.05 19.31
CA THR A 175 -2.39 10.70 18.78
C THR A 175 -3.04 9.64 19.68
N LYS A 176 -2.91 9.76 20.99
CA LYS A 176 -3.55 8.84 21.93
C LYS A 176 -5.08 8.92 21.85
N GLU A 177 -5.63 10.14 21.85
CA GLU A 177 -7.08 10.35 21.71
C GLU A 177 -7.62 9.82 20.38
N TRP A 178 -6.84 9.99 19.29
CA TRP A 178 -7.17 9.43 17.99
C TRP A 178 -7.11 7.90 17.98
N LEU A 179 -6.12 7.28 18.62
CA LEU A 179 -6.05 5.83 18.78
C LEU A 179 -7.27 5.30 19.53
N ASP A 180 -7.64 5.92 20.67
CA ASP A 180 -8.83 5.54 21.44
C ASP A 180 -10.11 5.67 20.60
N ALA A 181 -10.26 6.76 19.84
CA ALA A 181 -11.40 6.94 18.95
C ALA A 181 -11.41 5.95 17.77
N SER A 182 -10.24 5.51 17.31
CA SER A 182 -10.14 4.54 16.22
C SER A 182 -10.63 3.13 16.58
N LEU A 183 -10.72 2.79 17.86
CA LEU A 183 -11.20 1.48 18.33
C LEU A 183 -12.68 1.22 17.97
N GLN A 184 -13.45 2.26 17.64
CA GLN A 184 -14.84 2.12 17.18
C GLN A 184 -14.98 1.53 15.78
N PHE A 185 -13.92 1.60 14.97
CA PHE A 185 -13.96 1.09 13.58
C PHE A 185 -13.85 -0.44 13.56
N GLY A 186 -14.42 -1.03 12.52
CA GLY A 186 -14.46 -2.49 12.34
C GLY A 186 -13.08 -3.08 11.97
N PRO A 187 -12.99 -4.40 11.81
CA PRO A 187 -11.71 -5.09 11.61
C PRO A 187 -10.99 -4.73 10.32
N LEU A 188 -11.67 -4.13 9.35
CA LEU A 188 -11.09 -3.75 8.06
C LEU A 188 -10.32 -2.42 8.12
N VAL A 189 -10.70 -1.48 9.01
CA VAL A 189 -10.06 -0.16 9.11
C VAL A 189 -9.40 -0.03 10.47
N LYS A 190 -8.08 0.10 10.47
CA LYS A 190 -7.24 0.05 11.67
C LYS A 190 -6.29 1.24 11.74
N PRO A 191 -5.88 1.67 12.94
CA PRO A 191 -4.87 2.71 13.10
C PRO A 191 -3.46 2.20 12.81
N ILE A 192 -2.57 3.12 12.41
CA ILE A 192 -1.13 2.93 12.27
C ILE A 192 -0.41 4.18 12.73
N ILE A 193 0.61 4.08 13.59
CA ILE A 193 1.42 5.21 14.04
C ILE A 193 2.23 5.77 12.87
N THR A 194 2.23 7.09 12.71
CA THR A 194 2.73 7.74 11.49
C THR A 194 3.60 8.97 11.78
N PRO A 195 4.82 8.81 12.32
CA PRO A 195 5.81 9.88 12.20
C PRO A 195 6.06 10.13 10.72
N ARG A 196 5.95 11.39 10.24
CA ARG A 196 6.07 11.63 8.79
C ARG A 196 7.43 11.15 8.27
N PHE A 197 8.51 11.66 8.86
CA PHE A 197 9.89 11.21 8.63
C PHE A 197 10.81 11.85 9.68
N VAL A 198 12.03 11.37 9.83
CA VAL A 198 12.95 11.85 10.89
C VAL A 198 13.13 13.37 10.89
N PRO A 199 13.33 14.07 9.74
CA PRO A 199 13.53 15.52 9.76
C PRO A 199 12.39 16.32 10.39
N SER A 200 11.14 15.84 10.32
CA SER A 200 9.97 16.55 10.88
C SER A 200 9.59 16.10 12.30
N CYS A 201 10.34 15.18 12.91
CA CYS A 201 10.05 14.64 14.24
C CYS A 201 11.23 14.81 15.18
N THR A 202 11.00 15.35 16.38
CA THR A 202 12.03 15.36 17.43
C THR A 202 12.23 13.96 18.01
N SER A 203 13.39 13.72 18.63
CA SER A 203 13.65 12.47 19.35
C SER A 203 12.61 12.20 20.44
N GLU A 204 12.13 13.23 21.14
CA GLU A 204 11.09 13.13 22.16
C GLU A 204 9.77 12.62 21.56
N LEU A 205 9.35 13.19 20.42
CA LEU A 205 8.16 12.75 19.70
C LEU A 205 8.30 11.31 19.22
N MET A 206 9.41 10.97 18.56
CA MET A 206 9.66 9.62 18.03
C MET A 206 9.61 8.55 19.13
N ILE A 207 10.28 8.78 20.27
CA ILE A 207 10.26 7.87 21.43
C ILE A 207 8.84 7.74 21.99
N GLY A 208 8.09 8.85 22.06
CA GLY A 208 6.70 8.85 22.53
C GLY A 208 5.79 8.03 21.61
N LEU A 209 5.93 8.19 20.30
CA LEU A 209 5.18 7.43 19.29
C LEU A 209 5.51 5.93 19.31
N GLY A 210 6.80 5.58 19.47
CA GLY A 210 7.21 4.19 19.64
C GLY A 210 6.56 3.53 20.86
N LYS A 211 6.49 4.23 21.99
CA LYS A 211 5.79 3.75 23.20
C LYS A 211 4.28 3.57 22.97
N LEU A 212 3.62 4.50 22.28
CA LEU A 212 2.20 4.37 21.93
C LEU A 212 1.97 3.17 21.00
N ALA A 213 2.84 2.95 20.01
CA ALA A 213 2.75 1.81 19.12
C ALA A 213 2.80 0.48 19.90
N GLU A 214 3.71 0.37 20.89
CA GLU A 214 3.80 -0.82 21.75
C GLU A 214 2.61 -0.94 22.71
N GLU A 215 2.18 0.15 23.37
CA GLU A 215 1.05 0.18 24.30
C GLU A 215 -0.24 -0.28 23.64
N TYR A 216 -0.51 0.19 22.41
CA TYR A 216 -1.73 -0.14 21.65
C TYR A 216 -1.56 -1.36 20.75
N ASN A 217 -0.34 -1.92 20.65
CA ASN A 217 0.01 -3.00 19.71
C ASN A 217 -0.43 -2.69 18.27
N VAL A 218 -0.12 -1.48 17.79
CA VAL A 218 -0.41 -1.01 16.44
C VAL A 218 0.87 -0.88 15.62
N PRO A 219 0.82 -1.11 14.30
CA PRO A 219 2.00 -1.00 13.45
C PRO A 219 2.46 0.46 13.26
N ILE A 220 3.60 0.60 12.60
CA ILE A 220 4.23 1.89 12.30
C ILE A 220 4.46 2.02 10.80
N GLN A 221 4.29 3.23 10.26
CA GLN A 221 4.70 3.61 8.91
C GLN A 221 5.51 4.90 8.93
N SER A 222 6.48 5.03 8.02
CA SER A 222 7.23 6.27 7.79
C SER A 222 7.95 6.24 6.43
N HIS A 223 8.77 7.26 6.14
CA HIS A 223 9.64 7.33 4.97
C HIS A 223 11.09 7.05 5.36
N LEU A 224 11.85 6.42 4.49
CA LEU A 224 13.25 6.06 4.76
C LEU A 224 14.10 6.18 3.51
N SER A 225 15.16 7.01 3.60
CA SER A 225 16.24 7.12 2.62
C SER A 225 15.74 7.28 1.18
N GLU A 226 14.83 8.24 1.00
CA GLU A 226 14.24 8.54 -0.31
C GLU A 226 15.18 9.40 -1.16
N ASN A 227 15.73 10.48 -0.59
CA ASN A 227 16.51 11.48 -1.30
C ASN A 227 17.84 11.78 -0.59
N HIS A 228 18.91 12.07 -1.35
CA HIS A 228 20.22 12.38 -0.76
C HIS A 228 20.19 13.59 0.16
N GLY A 229 19.46 14.65 -0.22
CA GLY A 229 19.32 15.84 0.64
C GLY A 229 18.64 15.54 1.97
N GLU A 230 17.64 14.65 1.96
CA GLU A 230 16.99 14.13 3.16
C GLU A 230 17.98 13.37 4.06
N ILE A 231 18.78 12.46 3.49
CA ILE A 231 19.77 11.67 4.21
C ILE A 231 20.81 12.55 4.87
N ASP A 232 21.36 13.53 4.14
CA ASP A 232 22.32 14.50 4.67
C ASP A 232 21.72 15.33 5.82
N TRP A 233 20.44 15.68 5.68
CA TRP A 233 19.71 16.40 6.72
C TRP A 233 19.55 15.55 7.98
N VAL A 234 19.16 14.30 7.85
CA VAL A 234 19.07 13.35 8.99
C VAL A 234 20.43 13.18 9.68
N ALA A 235 21.50 13.00 8.91
CA ALA A 235 22.86 12.89 9.47
C ALA A 235 23.26 14.13 10.27
N SER A 236 22.83 15.33 9.84
CA SER A 236 23.09 16.58 10.57
C SER A 236 22.27 16.71 11.87
N LEU A 237 21.05 16.14 11.89
CA LEU A 237 20.14 16.19 13.04
C LEU A 237 20.45 15.12 14.09
N HIS A 238 21.04 13.99 13.68
CA HIS A 238 21.36 12.83 14.51
C HIS A 238 22.80 12.36 14.27
N PRO A 239 23.81 13.20 14.58
CA PRO A 239 25.23 12.86 14.34
C PRO A 239 25.73 11.70 15.20
N GLU A 240 24.99 11.31 16.24
CA GLU A 240 25.27 10.17 17.11
C GLU A 240 24.86 8.82 16.49
N SER A 241 23.89 8.81 15.56
CA SER A 241 23.42 7.60 14.91
C SER A 241 24.26 7.27 13.68
N PRO A 242 24.62 6.00 13.45
CA PRO A 242 25.52 5.63 12.36
C PRO A 242 24.90 5.80 10.95
N ASN A 243 23.57 5.77 10.85
CA ASN A 243 22.82 5.90 9.60
C ASN A 243 21.34 6.22 9.86
N TYR A 244 20.58 6.50 8.80
CA TYR A 244 19.18 6.89 8.90
C TYR A 244 18.29 5.77 9.49
N THR A 245 18.49 4.53 9.09
CA THR A 245 17.71 3.37 9.58
C THR A 245 17.90 3.17 11.08
N ASP A 246 19.11 3.35 11.59
CA ASP A 246 19.40 3.20 13.02
C ASP A 246 18.76 4.32 13.85
N VAL A 247 18.51 5.52 13.30
CA VAL A 247 17.71 6.55 13.99
C VAL A 247 16.32 6.00 14.34
N TYR A 248 15.60 5.37 13.41
CA TYR A 248 14.31 4.75 13.69
C TYR A 248 14.41 3.61 14.71
N TYR A 249 15.43 2.77 14.55
CA TYR A 249 15.63 1.62 15.44
C TYR A 249 15.89 2.07 16.89
N GLU A 250 16.77 3.05 17.10
CA GLU A 250 17.12 3.61 18.41
C GLU A 250 15.95 4.32 19.09
N HIS A 251 15.03 4.89 18.29
CA HIS A 251 13.81 5.56 18.79
C HIS A 251 12.60 4.63 18.91
N ARG A 252 12.78 3.30 18.83
CA ARG A 252 11.74 2.26 18.98
C ARG A 252 10.64 2.32 17.89
N LEU A 253 10.94 2.89 16.73
CA LEU A 253 10.04 2.97 15.58
C LEU A 253 10.27 1.84 14.57
N MET A 254 11.16 0.90 14.89
CA MET A 254 11.48 -0.26 14.04
C MET A 254 11.80 -1.48 14.91
N GLY A 255 11.22 -2.64 14.56
CA GLY A 255 11.54 -3.92 15.19
C GLY A 255 10.74 -4.27 16.46
N GLN A 256 9.93 -3.37 17.01
CA GLN A 256 9.08 -3.63 18.19
C GLN A 256 7.69 -4.11 17.79
N VAL A 257 7.13 -3.51 16.74
CA VAL A 257 5.85 -3.85 16.12
C VAL A 257 6.04 -3.94 14.60
N PRO A 258 5.08 -4.51 13.84
CA PRO A 258 5.17 -4.50 12.39
C PRO A 258 5.38 -3.08 11.85
N THR A 259 6.36 -2.91 10.98
CA THR A 259 6.74 -1.60 10.46
C THR A 259 6.84 -1.64 8.93
N VAL A 260 6.36 -0.60 8.25
CA VAL A 260 6.53 -0.38 6.82
C VAL A 260 7.23 0.96 6.57
N MET A 261 8.27 0.93 5.73
CA MET A 261 9.03 2.10 5.32
C MET A 261 8.90 2.32 3.82
N ALA A 262 8.50 3.53 3.43
CA ALA A 262 8.39 3.90 2.04
C ALA A 262 9.77 4.21 1.44
N HIS A 263 9.89 4.00 0.12
CA HIS A 263 11.03 4.27 -0.77
C HIS A 263 12.24 3.38 -0.55
N CYS A 264 13.02 3.55 0.50
CA CYS A 264 14.21 2.74 0.83
C CYS A 264 15.21 2.66 -0.34
N ILE A 265 15.49 3.81 -1.01
CA ILE A 265 16.26 3.88 -2.26
C ILE A 265 17.75 3.78 -1.99
N HIS A 266 18.24 4.58 -1.04
CA HIS A 266 19.67 4.81 -0.80
C HIS A 266 20.17 4.13 0.47
N LEU A 267 19.85 2.83 0.64
CA LEU A 267 20.26 2.05 1.80
C LEU A 267 21.67 1.46 1.62
N SER A 268 22.50 1.58 2.64
CA SER A 268 23.74 0.83 2.78
C SER A 268 23.47 -0.65 3.08
N ASP A 269 24.49 -1.52 2.97
CA ASP A 269 24.37 -2.94 3.33
C ASP A 269 24.00 -3.14 4.81
N VAL A 270 24.52 -2.32 5.69
CA VAL A 270 24.23 -2.37 7.14
C VAL A 270 22.77 -2.04 7.41
N GLU A 271 22.22 -1.04 6.73
CA GLU A 271 20.82 -0.66 6.86
C GLU A 271 19.89 -1.76 6.32
N ILE A 272 20.26 -2.36 5.17
CA ILE A 272 19.52 -3.50 4.60
C ILE A 272 19.54 -4.69 5.57
N ASP A 273 20.68 -4.98 6.21
CA ASP A 273 20.76 -6.04 7.21
C ASP A 273 19.88 -5.73 8.43
N ARG A 274 19.83 -4.48 8.91
CA ARG A 274 18.93 -4.03 9.99
C ARG A 274 17.45 -4.23 9.60
N MET A 275 17.06 -3.85 8.39
CA MET A 275 15.69 -4.07 7.91
C MET A 275 15.33 -5.56 7.82
N ALA A 276 16.27 -6.39 7.41
CA ALA A 276 16.09 -7.85 7.38
C ALA A 276 15.94 -8.44 8.79
N GLU A 277 16.76 -8.00 9.75
CA GLU A 277 16.67 -8.43 11.16
C GLU A 277 15.32 -8.07 11.79
N THR A 278 14.83 -6.87 11.53
CA THR A 278 13.56 -6.36 12.08
C THR A 278 12.34 -6.80 11.26
N GLN A 279 12.53 -7.46 10.13
CA GLN A 279 11.47 -7.81 9.17
C GLN A 279 10.61 -6.60 8.76
N THR A 280 11.23 -5.41 8.71
CA THR A 280 10.58 -4.18 8.28
C THR A 280 10.21 -4.28 6.80
N MET A 281 8.93 -4.04 6.47
CA MET A 281 8.45 -4.06 5.09
C MET A 281 8.92 -2.81 4.34
N VAL A 282 9.31 -3.00 3.09
CA VAL A 282 9.55 -1.90 2.15
C VAL A 282 8.31 -1.68 1.30
N SER A 283 7.84 -0.44 1.23
CA SER A 283 6.89 0.00 0.22
C SER A 283 7.66 0.61 -0.96
N HIS A 284 7.70 -0.08 -2.07
CA HIS A 284 8.35 0.42 -3.28
C HIS A 284 7.40 1.32 -4.07
N CYS A 285 7.77 2.59 -4.23
CA CYS A 285 6.97 3.66 -4.83
C CYS A 285 7.57 4.11 -6.17
N PRO A 286 7.46 3.32 -7.26
CA PRO A 286 8.24 3.54 -8.48
C PRO A 286 7.94 4.89 -9.15
N TYR A 287 6.68 5.31 -9.26
CA TYR A 287 6.32 6.58 -9.88
C TYR A 287 6.86 7.79 -9.11
N SER A 288 6.69 7.81 -7.80
CA SER A 288 7.21 8.89 -6.97
C SER A 288 8.72 9.00 -7.06
N ASN A 289 9.42 7.87 -6.97
CA ASN A 289 10.87 7.83 -7.06
C ASN A 289 11.40 8.49 -8.35
N VAL A 290 10.67 8.35 -9.46
CA VAL A 290 11.01 9.00 -10.75
C VAL A 290 10.57 10.47 -10.75
N ASN A 291 9.32 10.74 -10.39
CA ASN A 291 8.74 12.08 -10.47
C ASN A 291 9.52 13.10 -9.63
N LEU A 292 10.00 12.70 -8.45
CA LEU A 292 10.72 13.56 -7.51
C LEU A 292 12.25 13.44 -7.63
N SER A 293 12.73 12.76 -8.70
CA SER A 293 14.17 12.54 -8.95
C SER A 293 14.90 11.85 -7.81
N SER A 294 14.18 11.01 -7.04
CA SER A 294 14.73 10.34 -5.84
C SER A 294 15.66 9.18 -6.21
N GLY A 295 15.41 8.47 -7.32
CA GLY A 295 16.29 7.40 -7.80
C GLY A 295 15.60 6.06 -8.03
N ILE A 296 16.38 4.97 -8.18
CA ILE A 296 15.87 3.63 -8.43
C ILE A 296 16.20 2.70 -7.26
N ALA A 297 15.18 2.28 -6.52
CA ALA A 297 15.33 1.42 -5.35
C ALA A 297 16.02 0.07 -5.69
N PRO A 298 16.84 -0.49 -4.76
CA PRO A 298 17.59 -1.72 -4.99
C PRO A 298 16.74 -2.99 -4.73
N ILE A 299 15.56 -3.09 -5.33
CA ILE A 299 14.53 -4.09 -5.02
C ILE A 299 15.08 -5.53 -5.05
N ARG A 300 15.90 -5.87 -6.05
CA ARG A 300 16.51 -7.20 -6.14
C ARG A 300 17.43 -7.52 -4.96
N LYS A 301 18.17 -6.52 -4.48
CA LYS A 301 19.04 -6.67 -3.31
C LYS A 301 18.23 -6.90 -2.04
N LEU A 302 17.13 -6.16 -1.88
CA LEU A 302 16.19 -6.30 -0.77
C LEU A 302 15.51 -7.69 -0.79
N MET A 303 15.04 -8.15 -1.96
CA MET A 303 14.47 -9.50 -2.12
C MET A 303 15.45 -10.59 -1.72
N LYS A 304 16.74 -10.48 -2.07
CA LYS A 304 17.78 -11.47 -1.69
C LYS A 304 18.03 -11.53 -0.19
N ARG A 305 17.72 -10.48 0.56
CA ARG A 305 17.78 -10.44 2.03
C ARG A 305 16.46 -10.87 2.68
N ASN A 306 15.50 -11.39 1.89
CA ASN A 306 14.16 -11.81 2.34
C ASN A 306 13.38 -10.71 3.07
N ILE A 307 13.64 -9.44 2.73
CA ILE A 307 12.86 -8.32 3.22
C ILE A 307 11.48 -8.37 2.56
N PRO A 308 10.38 -8.27 3.33
CA PRO A 308 9.05 -8.18 2.75
C PRO A 308 8.89 -6.88 1.95
N ILE A 309 8.34 -6.98 0.73
CA ILE A 309 8.19 -5.84 -0.18
C ILE A 309 6.76 -5.81 -0.70
N GLY A 310 6.12 -4.64 -0.60
CA GLY A 310 4.90 -4.28 -1.29
C GLY A 310 5.14 -3.14 -2.29
N LEU A 311 4.12 -2.82 -3.08
CA LEU A 311 4.12 -1.64 -3.96
C LEU A 311 3.28 -0.54 -3.32
N GLY A 312 3.71 0.71 -3.46
CA GLY A 312 3.00 1.91 -3.05
C GLY A 312 2.72 2.83 -4.24
N SER A 313 1.52 3.40 -4.30
CA SER A 313 1.20 4.44 -5.27
C SER A 313 1.88 5.76 -4.94
N ASP A 314 2.07 5.99 -3.65
CA ASP A 314 2.57 7.23 -3.08
C ASP A 314 1.88 8.48 -3.68
N ILE A 315 0.56 8.46 -3.66
CA ILE A 315 -0.22 9.64 -4.01
C ILE A 315 0.15 10.77 -3.02
N SER A 316 0.73 11.93 -3.45
CA SER A 316 0.79 12.44 -4.81
C SER A 316 2.21 12.64 -5.38
N GLY A 317 3.30 12.17 -4.74
CA GLY A 317 4.59 12.04 -5.43
C GLY A 317 4.45 11.09 -6.62
N GLY A 318 3.74 9.98 -6.45
CA GLY A 318 3.11 9.22 -7.53
C GLY A 318 1.81 9.88 -8.01
N HIS A 319 1.59 9.94 -9.30
CA HIS A 319 0.44 10.62 -9.91
C HIS A 319 -0.72 9.68 -10.29
N ILE A 320 -0.57 8.37 -10.10
CA ILE A 320 -1.53 7.34 -10.51
C ILE A 320 -1.97 6.50 -9.30
N VAL A 321 -3.29 6.38 -9.08
CA VAL A 321 -3.88 5.51 -8.03
C VAL A 321 -3.85 4.02 -8.44
N SER A 322 -3.80 3.73 -9.75
CA SER A 322 -3.89 2.36 -10.28
C SER A 322 -2.65 1.52 -9.93
N MET A 323 -2.83 0.56 -9.02
CA MET A 323 -1.76 -0.40 -8.66
C MET A 323 -1.34 -1.28 -9.85
N ALA A 324 -2.21 -1.51 -10.84
CA ALA A 324 -1.84 -2.16 -12.10
C ALA A 324 -0.76 -1.36 -12.86
N LYS A 325 -0.88 -0.03 -12.87
CA LYS A 325 0.13 0.84 -13.50
C LYS A 325 1.38 1.00 -12.64
N VAL A 326 1.26 1.08 -11.32
CA VAL A 326 2.40 1.06 -10.39
C VAL A 326 3.24 -0.21 -10.58
N LEU A 327 2.58 -1.36 -10.74
CA LEU A 327 3.24 -2.65 -11.02
C LEU A 327 4.05 -2.61 -12.33
N THR A 328 3.46 -2.10 -13.41
CA THR A 328 4.16 -2.04 -14.71
C THR A 328 5.33 -1.08 -14.69
N GLU A 329 5.23 0.03 -13.95
CA GLU A 329 6.33 0.97 -13.73
C GLU A 329 7.47 0.33 -12.92
N ALA A 330 7.16 -0.44 -11.87
CA ALA A 330 8.18 -1.17 -11.11
C ALA A 330 9.00 -2.11 -12.01
N ILE A 331 8.35 -2.81 -12.96
CA ILE A 331 9.04 -3.63 -13.97
C ILE A 331 9.90 -2.74 -14.88
N GLY A 332 9.35 -1.63 -15.38
CA GLY A 332 10.05 -0.69 -16.24
C GLY A 332 11.34 -0.16 -15.61
N LEU A 333 11.24 0.35 -14.38
CA LEU A 333 12.39 0.88 -13.63
C LEU A 333 13.43 -0.21 -13.31
N SER A 334 12.99 -1.43 -13.00
CA SER A 334 13.93 -2.52 -12.76
C SER A 334 14.73 -2.87 -14.01
N LYS A 335 14.14 -2.77 -15.21
CA LYS A 335 14.83 -2.92 -16.50
C LYS A 335 15.82 -1.78 -16.72
N MET A 336 15.43 -0.53 -16.45
CA MET A 336 16.33 0.63 -16.57
C MET A 336 17.51 0.52 -15.61
N LYS A 337 17.29 0.12 -14.35
CA LYS A 337 18.38 -0.15 -13.41
C LYS A 337 19.34 -1.20 -13.92
N TRP A 338 18.82 -2.29 -14.49
CA TRP A 338 19.64 -3.36 -15.06
C TRP A 338 20.47 -2.89 -16.26
N VAL A 339 19.89 -2.10 -17.17
CA VAL A 339 20.57 -1.63 -18.37
C VAL A 339 21.65 -0.59 -18.03
N GLU A 340 21.34 0.40 -17.17
CA GLU A 340 22.15 1.61 -17.00
C GLU A 340 23.01 1.62 -15.73
N VAL A 341 22.66 0.83 -14.69
CA VAL A 341 23.30 0.97 -13.38
C VAL A 341 24.01 -0.32 -12.94
N ASP A 342 23.32 -1.45 -12.92
CA ASP A 342 23.85 -2.69 -12.35
C ASP A 342 23.22 -3.93 -12.97
N GLN A 343 24.01 -4.68 -13.72
CA GLN A 343 23.61 -5.93 -14.38
C GLN A 343 23.76 -7.19 -13.49
N THR A 344 24.13 -7.01 -12.23
CA THR A 344 24.31 -8.13 -11.28
C THR A 344 23.01 -8.92 -11.06
N TYR A 345 21.86 -8.25 -11.17
CA TYR A 345 20.55 -8.84 -10.92
C TYR A 345 19.59 -8.63 -12.08
N ALA A 346 18.97 -9.71 -12.55
CA ALA A 346 17.95 -9.63 -13.60
C ALA A 346 16.79 -8.69 -13.22
N PRO A 347 16.13 -8.05 -14.19
CA PRO A 347 14.93 -7.24 -13.95
C PRO A 347 13.79 -8.04 -13.28
N LEU A 348 12.83 -7.33 -12.69
CA LEU A 348 11.62 -7.94 -12.15
C LEU A 348 10.82 -8.64 -13.25
N THR A 349 10.32 -9.83 -12.95
CA THR A 349 9.35 -10.53 -13.77
C THR A 349 7.93 -10.04 -13.49
N LEU A 350 6.98 -10.36 -14.36
CA LEU A 350 5.57 -10.06 -14.15
C LEU A 350 5.05 -10.70 -12.85
N SER A 351 5.39 -11.96 -12.60
CA SER A 351 4.95 -12.70 -11.41
C SER A 351 5.47 -12.07 -10.11
N GLU A 352 6.72 -11.60 -10.11
CA GLU A 352 7.31 -10.93 -8.94
C GLU A 352 6.65 -9.59 -8.65
N ALA A 353 6.42 -8.77 -9.68
CA ALA A 353 5.76 -7.47 -9.52
C ALA A 353 4.28 -7.66 -9.12
N PHE A 354 3.58 -8.63 -9.71
CA PHE A 354 2.21 -8.97 -9.33
C PHE A 354 2.12 -9.49 -7.89
N TYR A 355 3.07 -10.32 -7.47
CA TYR A 355 3.19 -10.75 -6.09
C TYR A 355 3.34 -9.55 -5.13
N MET A 356 4.19 -8.57 -5.43
CA MET A 356 4.36 -7.38 -4.60
C MET A 356 3.08 -6.54 -4.50
N ALA A 357 2.32 -6.43 -5.61
CA ALA A 357 1.06 -5.69 -5.67
C ALA A 357 -0.12 -6.41 -5.00
N THR A 358 0.03 -7.68 -4.63
CA THR A 358 -1.02 -8.52 -4.05
C THR A 358 -0.55 -9.16 -2.74
N LYS A 359 -0.10 -10.42 -2.75
CA LYS A 359 0.29 -11.16 -1.55
C LYS A 359 1.50 -10.56 -0.82
N GLY A 360 2.46 -9.99 -1.56
CA GLY A 360 3.65 -9.34 -0.97
C GLY A 360 3.26 -8.22 -0.03
N GLY A 361 2.50 -7.23 -0.53
CA GLY A 361 1.93 -6.14 0.27
C GLY A 361 0.90 -6.65 1.28
N GLY A 362 0.09 -7.65 0.88
CA GLY A 362 -0.92 -8.28 1.71
C GLY A 362 -0.39 -8.89 3.02
N LYS A 363 0.87 -9.28 3.07
CA LYS A 363 1.53 -9.80 4.28
C LYS A 363 1.43 -8.84 5.47
N PHE A 364 1.39 -7.54 5.23
CA PHE A 364 1.22 -6.55 6.30
C PHE A 364 -0.15 -6.63 6.96
N PHE A 365 -1.16 -7.07 6.22
CA PHE A 365 -2.54 -7.28 6.68
C PHE A 365 -2.78 -8.70 7.21
N GLY A 366 -1.82 -9.60 7.06
CA GLY A 366 -1.91 -11.00 7.45
C GLY A 366 -1.98 -11.96 6.26
N LYS A 367 -3.02 -12.80 6.19
CA LYS A 367 -3.22 -13.73 5.08
C LYS A 367 -4.14 -13.11 4.03
N VAL A 368 -3.58 -12.30 3.15
CA VAL A 368 -4.28 -11.50 2.14
C VAL A 368 -3.54 -11.56 0.80
N GLY A 369 -4.26 -11.24 -0.30
CA GLY A 369 -3.69 -11.09 -1.64
C GLY A 369 -3.34 -12.41 -2.33
N SER A 370 -4.02 -13.49 -1.95
CA SER A 370 -3.87 -14.83 -2.54
C SER A 370 -5.17 -15.63 -2.36
N PHE A 371 -5.37 -16.66 -3.20
CA PHE A 371 -6.49 -17.59 -3.06
C PHE A 371 -6.10 -18.91 -2.39
N GLU A 372 -4.99 -18.92 -1.67
CA GLU A 372 -4.60 -20.05 -0.84
C GLU A 372 -5.54 -20.21 0.35
N LYS A 373 -5.73 -21.45 0.78
CA LYS A 373 -6.58 -21.76 1.93
C LYS A 373 -6.17 -20.97 3.18
N GLY A 374 -7.16 -20.32 3.80
CA GLY A 374 -6.99 -19.51 5.00
C GLY A 374 -6.66 -18.04 4.74
N CYS A 375 -6.61 -17.61 3.46
CA CYS A 375 -6.55 -16.19 3.12
C CYS A 375 -7.95 -15.56 3.16
N ASP A 376 -8.02 -14.28 3.51
CA ASP A 376 -9.23 -13.50 3.29
C ASP A 376 -9.50 -13.42 1.78
N LEU A 377 -10.75 -13.58 1.37
CA LEU A 377 -11.12 -13.50 -0.04
C LEU A 377 -11.25 -12.04 -0.45
N ASP A 378 -10.15 -11.47 -0.93
CA ASP A 378 -10.15 -10.23 -1.69
C ASP A 378 -9.96 -10.57 -3.17
N ALA A 379 -10.91 -10.20 -4.02
CA ALA A 379 -10.87 -10.57 -5.44
C ALA A 379 -11.35 -9.42 -6.34
N LEU A 380 -10.75 -9.35 -7.52
CA LEU A 380 -11.21 -8.52 -8.63
C LEU A 380 -11.67 -9.42 -9.77
N ILE A 381 -12.79 -9.07 -10.35
CA ILE A 381 -13.32 -9.70 -11.56
C ILE A 381 -12.99 -8.78 -12.73
N ILE A 382 -12.21 -9.28 -13.68
CA ILE A 382 -11.72 -8.51 -14.83
C ILE A 382 -12.40 -9.02 -16.09
N ASP A 383 -13.15 -8.16 -16.76
CA ASP A 383 -13.65 -8.37 -18.11
C ASP A 383 -12.69 -7.72 -19.11
N ASP A 384 -11.83 -8.54 -19.72
CA ASP A 384 -10.85 -8.10 -20.72
C ASP A 384 -11.34 -8.28 -22.16
N THR A 385 -12.61 -8.63 -22.38
CA THR A 385 -13.18 -8.90 -23.71
C THR A 385 -13.16 -7.71 -24.65
N SER A 386 -13.19 -6.48 -24.11
CA SER A 386 -13.07 -5.24 -24.90
C SER A 386 -11.64 -4.95 -25.37
N ILE A 387 -10.62 -5.63 -24.85
CA ILE A 387 -9.24 -5.55 -25.31
C ILE A 387 -9.12 -6.47 -26.54
N PHE A 388 -9.31 -5.89 -27.73
CA PHE A 388 -9.29 -6.66 -28.96
C PHE A 388 -8.07 -7.55 -29.12
N ASP A 389 -8.27 -8.85 -29.34
CA ASP A 389 -7.25 -9.83 -29.68
C ASP A 389 -7.86 -10.96 -30.56
N PRO A 390 -7.31 -11.21 -31.76
CA PRO A 390 -7.75 -12.30 -32.59
C PRO A 390 -7.11 -13.66 -32.23
N ASN A 391 -6.20 -13.68 -31.24
CA ASN A 391 -5.44 -14.86 -30.87
C ASN A 391 -5.94 -15.46 -29.55
N GLU A 392 -5.82 -16.77 -29.42
CA GLU A 392 -5.97 -17.43 -28.12
C GLU A 392 -4.78 -17.07 -27.23
N ARG A 393 -5.05 -16.78 -25.95
CA ARG A 393 -4.06 -16.38 -24.96
C ARG A 393 -4.14 -17.24 -23.72
N THR A 394 -2.98 -17.49 -23.11
CA THR A 394 -2.94 -18.05 -21.76
C THR A 394 -3.51 -17.05 -20.74
N LEU A 395 -3.87 -17.52 -19.55
CA LEU A 395 -4.39 -16.60 -18.51
C LEU A 395 -3.36 -15.57 -18.09
N GLU A 396 -2.07 -15.94 -18.05
CA GLU A 396 -0.96 -15.03 -17.78
C GLU A 396 -0.81 -13.95 -18.85
N GLU A 397 -0.91 -14.32 -20.14
CA GLU A 397 -0.88 -13.35 -21.24
C GLU A 397 -2.09 -12.41 -21.21
N ARG A 398 -3.29 -12.90 -20.86
CA ARG A 398 -4.49 -12.07 -20.67
C ARG A 398 -4.29 -11.06 -19.54
N LEU A 399 -3.77 -11.52 -18.38
CA LEU A 399 -3.45 -10.66 -17.26
C LEU A 399 -2.40 -9.61 -17.65
N GLU A 400 -1.30 -10.01 -18.31
CA GLU A 400 -0.24 -9.10 -18.73
C GLU A 400 -0.80 -8.02 -19.66
N ARG A 401 -1.59 -8.39 -20.65
CA ARG A 401 -2.24 -7.44 -21.56
C ARG A 401 -3.13 -6.46 -20.82
N TRP A 402 -4.00 -6.94 -19.92
CA TRP A 402 -4.84 -6.05 -19.11
C TRP A 402 -4.03 -5.09 -18.26
N LEU A 403 -2.96 -5.52 -17.60
CA LEU A 403 -2.10 -4.67 -16.78
C LEU A 403 -1.47 -3.53 -17.59
N TYR A 404 -1.02 -3.81 -18.83
CA TYR A 404 -0.35 -2.81 -19.67
C TYR A 404 -1.32 -1.92 -20.45
N VAL A 405 -2.39 -2.47 -21.04
CA VAL A 405 -3.28 -1.75 -21.96
C VAL A 405 -4.70 -1.56 -21.44
N GLY A 406 -5.11 -2.27 -20.39
CA GLY A 406 -6.40 -2.10 -19.72
C GLY A 406 -6.42 -0.94 -18.74
N ASP A 407 -7.61 -0.71 -18.18
CA ASP A 407 -7.88 0.31 -17.16
C ASP A 407 -8.99 -0.14 -16.18
N ASP A 408 -9.46 0.78 -15.31
CA ASP A 408 -10.46 0.54 -14.29
C ASP A 408 -11.83 0.10 -14.81
N ARG A 409 -12.18 0.42 -16.07
CA ARG A 409 -13.44 0.04 -16.70
C ARG A 409 -13.58 -1.47 -16.91
N HIS A 410 -12.47 -2.19 -16.94
CA HIS A 410 -12.43 -3.64 -17.05
C HIS A 410 -12.70 -4.36 -15.72
N ILE A 411 -12.60 -3.66 -14.57
CA ILE A 411 -12.89 -4.25 -13.26
C ILE A 411 -14.41 -4.19 -13.05
N VAL A 412 -15.08 -5.30 -13.26
CA VAL A 412 -16.56 -5.36 -13.22
C VAL A 412 -17.09 -5.64 -11.82
N GLU A 413 -16.32 -6.33 -10.96
CA GLU A 413 -16.72 -6.59 -9.57
C GLU A 413 -15.51 -6.60 -8.64
N ARG A 414 -15.73 -6.28 -7.35
CA ARG A 414 -14.70 -6.21 -6.29
C ARG A 414 -15.22 -6.91 -5.05
N TYR A 415 -14.39 -7.77 -4.47
CA TYR A 415 -14.66 -8.45 -3.21
C TYR A 415 -13.59 -8.08 -2.17
N VAL A 416 -14.00 -7.80 -0.94
CA VAL A 416 -13.12 -7.60 0.21
C VAL A 416 -13.62 -8.47 1.35
N ALA A 417 -12.76 -9.30 1.90
CA ALA A 417 -13.09 -10.27 2.94
C ALA A 417 -14.38 -11.09 2.62
N GLY A 418 -14.55 -11.46 1.34
CA GLY A 418 -15.68 -12.26 0.84
C GLY A 418 -16.97 -11.49 0.58
N TYR A 419 -17.00 -10.18 0.73
CA TYR A 419 -18.18 -9.35 0.48
C TYR A 419 -17.99 -8.50 -0.77
N ILE A 420 -19.05 -8.38 -1.59
CA ILE A 420 -19.06 -7.42 -2.70
C ILE A 420 -18.94 -6.00 -2.13
N VAL A 421 -18.06 -5.22 -2.73
CA VAL A 421 -17.85 -3.81 -2.38
C VAL A 421 -18.54 -2.93 -3.43
N PRO A 422 -19.74 -2.40 -3.11
CA PRO A 422 -20.49 -1.57 -4.07
C PRO A 422 -19.77 -0.25 -4.31
N ASN A 423 -20.16 0.45 -5.41
CA ASN A 423 -19.63 1.77 -5.69
C ASN A 423 -19.93 2.74 -4.51
N PRO A 424 -18.90 3.35 -3.87
CA PRO A 424 -19.10 4.24 -2.71
C PRO A 424 -19.94 5.49 -2.99
N GLN A 425 -20.12 5.85 -4.27
CA GLN A 425 -20.92 7.01 -4.72
C GLN A 425 -22.18 6.58 -5.48
N GLY A 426 -22.48 5.29 -5.55
CA GLY A 426 -23.62 4.72 -6.27
C GLY A 426 -24.97 4.88 -5.58
#